data_b682ff892dd628870f95ae7442654302
#
_entry.id   b682ff892dd628870f95ae7442654302
#
_cell.length_a   1.000
_cell.length_b   1.000
_cell.length_c   1.000
_cell.angle_alpha   90.00
_cell.angle_beta   90.00
_cell.angle_gamma   90.00
#
_symmetry.space_group_name_H-M   'P 1'
#
loop_
_entity.id
_entity.type
_entity.pdbx_description
1 polymer ?
#
loop_
_entity_poly.entity_id
_entity_poly.type
_entity_poly.pdbx_seq_one_letter_code
_entity_poly.pdbx_strand_id
1 'polypeptide(L)'
;MYWDVMEVKPEPHYCLFVRFKDGQAGRVHLREEDLTGVLAPLRNVRFFEQVFIDCGAVAWPGEIDLAPDAMYQRIRELGTSTLAAKSRKVA
;
A
#
# COMPACT_ATOMS: atom_id res chain seq x y z
N MET A 1 -12.43 -6.81 9.10
CA MET A 1 -11.60 -6.41 10.27
C MET A 1 -11.50 -4.90 10.31
N TYR A 2 -11.31 -4.33 11.48
CA TYR A 2 -11.24 -2.87 11.62
C TYR A 2 -10.05 -2.25 10.86
N TRP A 3 -9.04 -3.04 10.54
CA TRP A 3 -7.89 -2.57 9.75
C TRP A 3 -8.09 -2.73 8.23
N ASP A 4 -9.26 -3.12 7.78
CA ASP A 4 -9.52 -3.19 6.34
C ASP A 4 -9.45 -1.79 5.74
N VAL A 5 -8.78 -1.69 4.58
CA VAL A 5 -8.67 -0.42 3.86
C VAL A 5 -9.99 -0.18 3.14
N MET A 6 -10.54 1.00 3.32
CA MET A 6 -11.80 1.41 2.69
C MET A 6 -11.59 2.42 1.58
N GLU A 7 -10.47 3.12 1.59
CA GLU A 7 -10.14 4.11 0.58
C GLU A 7 -8.63 4.12 0.35
N VAL A 8 -8.21 4.22 -0.91
CA VAL A 8 -6.80 4.38 -1.26
C VAL A 8 -6.70 5.36 -2.42
N LYS A 9 -5.71 6.27 -2.34
CA LYS A 9 -5.44 7.23 -3.41
C LYS A 9 -3.94 7.28 -3.66
N PRO A 10 -3.50 7.12 -4.93
CA PRO A 10 -2.09 7.28 -5.24
C PRO A 10 -1.70 8.75 -5.22
N GLU A 11 -0.51 9.04 -4.71
CA GLU A 11 0.04 10.37 -4.62
C GLU A 11 1.46 10.38 -5.19
N PRO A 12 2.03 11.56 -5.51
CA PRO A 12 3.39 11.64 -6.04
C PRO A 12 4.43 11.00 -5.13
N HIS A 13 5.55 10.61 -5.72
CA HIS A 13 6.70 10.03 -5.02
C HIS A 13 6.39 8.71 -4.33
N TYR A 14 5.61 7.84 -5.02
CA TYR A 14 5.28 6.50 -4.52
C TYR A 14 4.62 6.54 -3.15
N CYS A 15 3.75 7.51 -2.96
CA CYS A 15 2.99 7.65 -1.73
C CYS A 15 1.55 7.26 -1.95
N LEU A 16 0.91 6.69 -0.93
CA LEU A 16 -0.50 6.35 -0.95
C LEU A 16 -1.18 6.98 0.25
N PHE A 17 -2.34 7.59 0.02
CA PHE A 17 -3.24 7.92 1.11
C PHE A 17 -4.17 6.73 1.34
N VAL A 18 -4.34 6.31 2.58
CA VAL A 18 -5.23 5.20 2.93
C VAL A 18 -6.13 5.58 4.08
N ARG A 19 -7.38 5.07 4.05
CA ARG A 19 -8.32 5.18 5.15
C ARG A 19 -8.84 3.79 5.48
N PHE A 20 -8.89 3.49 6.77
CA PHE A 20 -9.31 2.19 7.27
C PHE A 20 -10.77 2.21 7.71
N LYS A 21 -11.33 1.02 7.90
CA LYS A 21 -12.75 0.84 8.24
C LYS A 21 -13.15 1.57 9.53
N ASP A 22 -12.25 1.69 10.51
CA ASP A 22 -12.53 2.38 11.75
C ASP A 22 -12.37 3.90 11.68
N GLY A 23 -12.05 4.44 10.48
CA GLY A 23 -11.86 5.88 10.26
C GLY A 23 -10.42 6.36 10.39
N GLN A 24 -9.51 5.51 10.87
CA GLN A 24 -8.10 5.86 10.91
C GLN A 24 -7.58 6.09 9.49
N ALA A 25 -6.78 7.12 9.29
CA ALA A 25 -6.23 7.44 7.98
C ALA A 25 -4.79 7.91 8.09
N GLY A 26 -4.06 7.79 7.00
CA GLY A 26 -2.67 8.23 6.95
C GLY A 26 -2.05 7.96 5.60
N ARG A 27 -0.73 8.13 5.52
CA ARG A 27 0.01 7.94 4.28
C ARG A 27 1.03 6.84 4.41
N VAL A 28 1.16 6.08 3.32
CA VAL A 28 2.12 5.00 3.19
C VAL A 28 3.14 5.42 2.15
N HIS A 29 4.41 5.42 2.52
CA HIS A 29 5.51 5.78 1.62
C HIS A 29 6.25 4.52 1.22
N LEU A 30 6.33 4.26 -0.09
CA LEU A 30 7.11 3.15 -0.62
C LEU A 30 8.47 3.68 -1.06
N ARG A 31 9.53 3.03 -0.63
CA ARG A 31 10.88 3.46 -0.99
C ARG A 31 11.20 2.97 -2.39
N GLU A 32 11.64 3.89 -3.25
CA GLU A 32 11.96 3.55 -4.63
C GLU A 32 13.01 2.44 -4.72
N GLU A 33 13.97 2.44 -3.81
CA GLU A 33 15.05 1.44 -3.77
C GLU A 33 14.54 0.02 -3.53
N ASP A 34 13.34 -0.14 -2.97
CA ASP A 34 12.73 -1.44 -2.74
C ASP A 34 11.90 -1.92 -3.92
N LEU A 35 11.68 -1.08 -4.92
CA LEU A 35 10.84 -1.41 -6.07
C LEU A 35 11.67 -2.09 -7.16
N THR A 36 12.11 -3.32 -6.87
CA THR A 36 12.94 -4.13 -7.75
C THR A 36 12.35 -5.53 -7.90
N GLY A 37 12.86 -6.30 -8.86
CA GLY A 37 12.38 -7.65 -9.10
C GLY A 37 10.90 -7.66 -9.45
N VAL A 38 10.11 -8.46 -8.73
CA VAL A 38 8.66 -8.55 -8.97
C VAL A 38 7.94 -7.25 -8.66
N LEU A 39 8.56 -6.34 -7.91
CA LEU A 39 7.99 -5.05 -7.55
C LEU A 39 8.39 -3.95 -8.54
N ALA A 40 9.27 -4.24 -9.50
CA ALA A 40 9.74 -3.25 -10.46
C ALA A 40 8.63 -2.53 -11.22
N PRO A 41 7.49 -3.17 -11.57
CA PRO A 41 6.41 -2.45 -12.25
C PRO A 41 5.89 -1.24 -11.48
N LEU A 42 6.01 -1.22 -10.16
CA LEU A 42 5.56 -0.09 -9.35
C LEU A 42 6.37 1.19 -9.57
N ARG A 43 7.54 1.09 -10.19
CA ARG A 43 8.33 2.27 -10.55
C ARG A 43 7.67 3.07 -11.66
N ASN A 44 6.83 2.44 -12.48
CA ASN A 44 6.08 3.12 -13.52
C ASN A 44 4.90 3.82 -12.86
N VAL A 45 4.84 5.15 -12.97
CA VAL A 45 3.81 5.96 -12.33
C VAL A 45 2.41 5.52 -12.76
N ARG A 46 2.22 5.22 -14.04
CA ARG A 46 0.91 4.79 -14.54
C ARG A 46 0.48 3.45 -13.95
N PHE A 47 1.43 2.53 -13.77
CA PHE A 47 1.12 1.26 -13.11
C PHE A 47 0.82 1.47 -11.63
N PHE A 48 1.60 2.31 -10.97
CA PHE A 48 1.39 2.65 -9.56
C PHE A 48 -0.01 3.22 -9.34
N GLU A 49 -0.49 4.03 -10.28
CA GLU A 49 -1.82 4.63 -10.20
C GLU A 49 -2.96 3.63 -10.40
N GLN A 50 -2.67 2.41 -10.82
CA GLN A 50 -3.66 1.35 -10.95
C GLN A 50 -3.97 0.66 -9.62
N VAL A 51 -3.50 1.21 -8.53
CA VAL A 51 -3.77 0.69 -7.19
C VAL A 51 -5.28 0.54 -6.95
N PHE A 52 -5.67 -0.55 -6.28
CA PHE A 52 -7.07 -0.81 -5.95
C PHE A 52 -7.14 -1.52 -4.60
N ILE A 53 -8.36 -1.70 -4.11
CA ILE A 53 -8.61 -2.41 -2.86
C ILE A 53 -9.11 -3.80 -3.20
N ASP A 54 -8.43 -4.82 -2.67
CA ASP A 54 -8.79 -6.22 -2.85
C ASP A 54 -8.96 -6.85 -1.48
N CYS A 55 -10.20 -7.17 -1.10
CA CYS A 55 -10.54 -7.77 0.19
C CYS A 55 -9.94 -6.99 1.37
N GLY A 56 -10.04 -5.67 1.31
CA GLY A 56 -9.56 -4.82 2.40
C GLY A 56 -8.06 -4.53 2.36
N ALA A 57 -7.35 -5.00 1.33
CA ALA A 57 -5.92 -4.77 1.18
C ALA A 57 -5.65 -3.88 -0.03
N VAL A 58 -4.63 -3.05 0.07
CA VAL A 58 -4.15 -2.27 -1.07
C VAL A 58 -3.39 -3.19 -2.01
N ALA A 59 -3.76 -3.18 -3.29
CA ALA A 59 -3.21 -4.11 -4.26
C ALA A 59 -3.00 -3.45 -5.62
N TRP A 60 -2.20 -4.11 -6.45
CA TRP A 60 -1.98 -3.76 -7.86
C TRP A 60 -2.12 -5.01 -8.71
N PRO A 61 -2.35 -4.86 -10.03
CA PRO A 61 -2.37 -6.02 -10.91
C PRO A 61 -1.08 -6.82 -10.78
N GLY A 62 -1.16 -8.15 -10.95
CA GLY A 62 0.01 -9.01 -10.83
C GLY A 62 0.25 -9.54 -9.43
N GLU A 63 -0.77 -9.52 -8.58
CA GLU A 63 -0.73 -10.11 -7.24
C GLU A 63 0.28 -9.41 -6.31
N ILE A 64 0.41 -8.10 -6.46
CA ILE A 64 1.22 -7.27 -5.57
C ILE A 64 0.27 -6.62 -4.58
N ASP A 65 0.55 -6.75 -3.28
CA ASP A 65 -0.30 -6.13 -2.27
C ASP A 65 0.52 -5.68 -1.04
N LEU A 66 -0.14 -4.90 -0.20
CA LEU A 66 0.41 -4.45 1.08
C LEU A 66 -0.41 -5.07 2.21
N ALA A 67 0.27 -5.47 3.27
CA ALA A 67 -0.39 -6.03 4.44
C ALA A 67 -1.17 -4.93 5.17
N PRO A 68 -2.53 -4.99 5.22
CA PRO A 68 -3.31 -3.91 5.79
C PRO A 68 -3.13 -3.75 7.29
N ASP A 69 -2.97 -4.84 8.02
CA ASP A 69 -2.75 -4.81 9.46
C ASP A 69 -1.43 -4.12 9.82
N ALA A 70 -0.37 -4.39 9.06
CA ALA A 70 0.92 -3.75 9.28
C ALA A 70 0.85 -2.25 9.01
N MET A 71 0.17 -1.84 7.92
CA MET A 71 -0.03 -0.43 7.62
C MET A 71 -0.84 0.26 8.71
N TYR A 72 -1.91 -0.38 9.14
CA TYR A 72 -2.79 0.16 10.17
C TYR A 72 -2.01 0.45 11.45
N GLN A 73 -1.24 -0.53 11.91
CA GLN A 73 -0.50 -0.38 13.15
C GLN A 73 0.55 0.74 13.07
N ARG A 74 1.26 0.82 11.96
CA ARG A 74 2.27 1.87 11.78
C ARG A 74 1.64 3.25 11.73
N ILE A 75 0.54 3.40 11.02
CA ILE A 75 -0.15 4.67 10.92
C ILE A 75 -0.72 5.08 12.28
N ARG A 76 -1.26 4.12 13.03
CA ARG A 76 -1.80 4.39 14.35
C ARG A 76 -0.72 4.90 15.31
N GLU A 77 0.47 4.34 15.24
CA GLU A 77 1.58 4.71 16.13
C GLU A 77 2.28 5.99 15.70
N LEU A 78 2.47 6.18 14.40
CA LEU A 78 3.35 7.23 13.86
C LEU A 78 2.63 8.24 12.96
N GLY A 79 1.37 8.03 12.64
CA GLY A 79 0.63 8.86 11.69
C GLY A 79 0.99 8.61 10.23
N THR A 80 2.01 7.81 9.97
CA THR A 80 2.46 7.48 8.63
C THR A 80 3.16 6.12 8.65
N SER A 81 3.38 5.56 7.47
CA SER A 81 4.05 4.26 7.35
C SER A 81 5.00 4.27 6.16
N THR A 82 6.15 3.62 6.31
CA THR A 82 7.06 3.32 5.21
C THR A 82 7.19 1.81 5.15
N LEU A 83 6.61 1.21 4.11
CA LEU A 83 6.58 -0.24 3.96
C LEU A 83 7.02 -0.62 2.56
N ALA A 84 7.71 -1.75 2.44
CA ALA A 84 7.98 -2.36 1.15
C ALA A 84 6.73 -3.10 0.69
N ALA A 85 6.39 -2.96 -0.60
CA ALA A 85 5.33 -3.76 -1.21
C ALA A 85 5.80 -5.21 -1.32
N LYS A 86 4.85 -6.14 -1.27
CA LYS A 86 5.15 -7.57 -1.37
C LYS A 86 4.25 -8.21 -2.42
N SER A 87 4.81 -9.18 -3.14
CA SER A 87 4.02 -10.02 -4.02
C SER A 87 3.37 -11.12 -3.21
N ARG A 88 2.11 -11.45 -3.51
CA ARG A 88 1.43 -12.57 -2.87
C ARG A 88 2.08 -13.92 -3.15
N LYS A 89 2.83 -14.01 -4.24
CA LYS A 89 3.51 -15.26 -4.61
C LYS A 89 4.80 -15.48 -3.84
N VAL A 90 5.28 -14.49 -3.13
CA VAL A 90 6.47 -14.63 -2.31
C VAL A 90 6.00 -15.09 -0.93
N ALA A 91 6.16 -16.35 -0.72
CA ALA A 91 5.74 -16.96 0.53
C ALA A 91 6.73 -16.69 1.64
#